data_1b8f92ecf00b7a2ecdcef6395b0cf507
#
_entry.id   1b8f92ecf00b7a2ecdcef6395b0cf507
#
_cell.length_a   1.000
_cell.length_b   1.000
_cell.length_c   1.000
_cell.angle_alpha   90.00
_cell.angle_beta   90.00
_cell.angle_gamma   90.00
#
_symmetry.space_group_name_H-M   'P 1'
#
loop_
_entity.id
_entity.type
_entity.pdbx_description
1 polymer ?
#
loop_
_entity_poly.entity_id
_entity_poly.type
_entity_poly.pdbx_seq_one_letter_code
_entity_poly.pdbx_strand_id
1 'polypeptide(L)'
;WVQSGGVPAMLERLKSPETRARIRSDIERDGLNNWGRIPSWDCVQISISPHLPQFAGRTIAALAAERDQDPIDTLCDYLADDQGATRVLVTSISEDDIERIVASPLALVGSDGNCVAPYGTVGKGMPHPRFYGTFPRIIHHYVRERGALPLPLAIHKMTGATARALKLSDRGLLKDGYRADVAIFDPEDFRDRATYADPHQFPSGARTTVIVNGELVVENATHTGALPGKVLRRDVSGAVG
;
A
#
# COMPACT_ATOMS: atom_id res chain seq x y z
N TRP A 1 -13.30 19.82 -8.53
CA TRP A 1 -14.53 20.63 -8.40
C TRP A 1 -15.70 19.84 -7.82
N VAL A 2 -15.82 18.54 -8.12
CA VAL A 2 -16.91 17.68 -7.60
C VAL A 2 -16.95 17.69 -6.08
N GLN A 3 -15.80 17.66 -5.43
CA GLN A 3 -15.65 17.62 -3.97
C GLN A 3 -15.69 19.00 -3.27
N SER A 4 -15.76 20.10 -4.03
CA SER A 4 -15.83 21.44 -3.46
C SER A 4 -17.04 21.60 -2.53
N GLY A 5 -16.80 22.09 -1.31
CA GLY A 5 -17.84 22.22 -0.28
C GLY A 5 -18.07 20.95 0.56
N GLY A 6 -17.19 19.95 0.42
CA GLY A 6 -17.20 18.73 1.21
C GLY A 6 -18.18 17.66 0.73
N VAL A 7 -18.26 16.56 1.51
CA VAL A 7 -19.04 15.38 1.14
C VAL A 7 -20.53 15.67 0.88
N PRO A 8 -21.26 16.43 1.72
CA PRO A 8 -22.68 16.71 1.44
C PRO A 8 -22.91 17.39 0.09
N ALA A 9 -22.09 18.38 -0.24
CA ALA A 9 -22.21 19.10 -1.51
C ALA A 9 -21.82 18.22 -2.71
N MET A 10 -20.84 17.32 -2.54
CA MET A 10 -20.50 16.31 -3.54
C MET A 10 -21.69 15.38 -3.81
N LEU A 11 -22.30 14.82 -2.77
CA LEU A 11 -23.41 13.88 -2.91
C LEU A 11 -24.62 14.52 -3.63
N GLU A 12 -24.92 15.80 -3.34
CA GLU A 12 -25.97 16.52 -4.08
C GLU A 12 -25.62 16.68 -5.57
N ARG A 13 -24.36 17.00 -5.90
CA ARG A 13 -23.93 17.12 -7.30
C ARG A 13 -24.02 15.81 -8.06
N LEU A 14 -23.69 14.67 -7.41
CA LEU A 14 -23.72 13.36 -8.05
C LEU A 14 -25.15 12.93 -8.46
N LYS A 15 -26.20 13.58 -7.96
CA LYS A 15 -27.58 13.33 -8.37
C LYS A 15 -27.92 13.95 -9.74
N SER A 16 -27.18 14.99 -10.16
CA SER A 16 -27.46 15.72 -11.40
C SER A 16 -26.90 14.99 -12.63
N PRO A 17 -27.74 14.73 -13.66
CA PRO A 17 -27.28 14.17 -14.94
C PRO A 17 -26.21 15.04 -15.62
N GLU A 18 -26.32 16.36 -15.53
CA GLU A 18 -25.35 17.29 -16.11
C GLU A 18 -23.99 17.18 -15.42
N THR A 19 -23.99 17.00 -14.09
CA THR A 19 -22.77 16.77 -13.32
C THR A 19 -22.11 15.45 -13.74
N ARG A 20 -22.88 14.38 -13.88
CA ARG A 20 -22.36 13.06 -14.32
C ARG A 20 -21.79 13.13 -15.73
N ALA A 21 -22.46 13.81 -16.65
CA ALA A 21 -21.95 14.04 -18.01
C ALA A 21 -20.62 14.80 -18.00
N ARG A 22 -20.49 15.82 -17.15
CA ARG A 22 -19.25 16.57 -16.99
C ARG A 22 -18.14 15.70 -16.38
N ILE A 23 -18.43 14.92 -15.35
CA ILE A 23 -17.47 13.95 -14.76
C ILE A 23 -16.95 13.00 -15.84
N ARG A 24 -17.83 12.45 -16.67
CA ARG A 24 -17.50 11.58 -17.79
C ARG A 24 -16.53 12.27 -18.75
N SER A 25 -16.87 13.46 -19.21
CA SER A 25 -16.04 14.25 -20.12
C SER A 25 -14.66 14.56 -19.51
N ASP A 26 -14.63 14.92 -18.23
CA ASP A 26 -13.38 15.22 -17.53
C ASP A 26 -12.50 13.95 -17.41
N ILE A 27 -13.07 12.78 -17.08
CA ILE A 27 -12.34 11.51 -17.00
C ILE A 27 -11.84 11.06 -18.39
N GLU A 28 -12.66 11.19 -19.43
CA GLU A 28 -12.27 10.85 -20.80
C GLU A 28 -11.10 11.72 -21.31
N ARG A 29 -11.11 13.02 -20.97
CA ARG A 29 -10.07 13.95 -21.37
C ARG A 29 -8.80 13.79 -20.55
N ASP A 30 -8.90 13.78 -19.22
CA ASP A 30 -7.78 13.95 -18.29
C ASP A 30 -7.43 12.66 -17.54
N GLY A 31 -8.30 11.65 -17.57
CA GLY A 31 -8.15 10.42 -16.79
C GLY A 31 -8.63 10.57 -15.35
N LEU A 32 -8.29 9.58 -14.53
CA LEU A 32 -8.61 9.53 -13.10
C LEU A 32 -7.55 10.27 -12.28
N ASN A 33 -7.62 11.59 -12.23
CA ASN A 33 -6.75 12.42 -11.40
C ASN A 33 -5.27 11.95 -11.46
N ASN A 34 -4.66 11.57 -10.34
CA ASN A 34 -3.26 11.17 -10.25
C ASN A 34 -2.92 9.83 -10.94
N TRP A 35 -3.92 9.05 -11.32
CA TRP A 35 -3.72 7.74 -11.98
C TRP A 35 -3.77 7.81 -13.51
N GLY A 36 -4.06 8.99 -14.07
CA GLY A 36 -4.17 9.16 -15.51
C GLY A 36 -5.29 8.33 -16.14
N ARG A 37 -5.10 7.91 -17.39
CA ARG A 37 -6.08 7.08 -18.10
C ARG A 37 -5.93 5.63 -17.66
N ILE A 38 -7.03 5.05 -17.19
CA ILE A 38 -7.12 3.62 -16.89
C ILE A 38 -7.53 2.84 -18.14
N PRO A 39 -7.04 1.61 -18.34
CA PRO A 39 -7.41 0.78 -19.50
C PRO A 39 -8.87 0.30 -19.43
N SER A 40 -9.38 0.07 -18.24
CA SER A 40 -10.76 -0.33 -17.99
C SER A 40 -11.18 -0.05 -16.55
N TRP A 41 -12.48 -0.11 -16.26
CA TRP A 41 -13.02 0.03 -14.91
C TRP A 41 -12.78 -1.21 -14.01
N ASP A 42 -12.22 -2.30 -14.57
CA ASP A 42 -11.70 -3.43 -13.78
C ASP A 42 -10.49 -3.03 -12.93
N CYS A 43 -9.77 -1.97 -13.36
CA CYS A 43 -8.65 -1.43 -12.60
C CYS A 43 -9.06 -0.71 -11.31
N VAL A 44 -10.36 -0.41 -11.12
CA VAL A 44 -10.87 0.30 -9.95
C VAL A 44 -11.62 -0.66 -9.05
N GLN A 45 -10.98 -1.08 -7.96
CA GLN A 45 -11.50 -2.02 -6.98
C GLN A 45 -11.91 -1.30 -5.70
N ILE A 46 -13.08 -1.62 -5.15
CA ILE A 46 -13.53 -1.11 -3.85
C ILE A 46 -12.66 -1.74 -2.75
N SER A 47 -11.98 -0.92 -1.98
CA SER A 47 -11.13 -1.35 -0.87
C SER A 47 -11.89 -1.32 0.47
N ILE A 48 -12.50 -0.18 0.77
CA ILE A 48 -13.27 0.01 2.00
C ILE A 48 -14.58 0.70 1.64
N SER A 49 -15.68 0.18 2.16
CA SER A 49 -17.01 0.74 2.02
C SER A 49 -17.77 0.54 3.34
N PRO A 50 -17.78 1.53 4.21
CA PRO A 50 -18.33 1.39 5.56
C PRO A 50 -19.83 1.08 5.60
N HIS A 51 -20.61 1.62 4.65
CA HIS A 51 -22.06 1.42 4.59
C HIS A 51 -22.45 0.24 3.69
N LEU A 52 -21.55 -0.20 2.80
CA LEU A 52 -21.78 -1.28 1.84
C LEU A 52 -20.63 -2.30 1.86
N PRO A 53 -20.28 -2.87 3.03
CA PRO A 53 -19.07 -3.70 3.20
C PRO A 53 -19.07 -4.97 2.35
N GLN A 54 -20.22 -5.45 1.89
CA GLN A 54 -20.35 -6.63 1.03
C GLN A 54 -19.76 -6.43 -0.36
N PHE A 55 -19.49 -5.19 -0.77
CA PHE A 55 -18.87 -4.89 -2.07
C PHE A 55 -17.35 -4.71 -2.01
N ALA A 56 -16.75 -4.77 -0.82
CA ALA A 56 -15.29 -4.74 -0.71
C ALA A 56 -14.65 -5.86 -1.54
N GLY A 57 -13.62 -5.52 -2.30
CA GLY A 57 -12.97 -6.43 -3.24
C GLY A 57 -13.60 -6.49 -4.65
N ARG A 58 -14.78 -5.87 -4.87
CA ARG A 58 -15.44 -5.81 -6.17
C ARG A 58 -14.88 -4.68 -7.02
N THR A 59 -14.85 -4.85 -8.34
CA THR A 59 -14.47 -3.79 -9.28
C THR A 59 -15.69 -2.98 -9.71
N ILE A 60 -15.47 -1.74 -10.14
CA ILE A 60 -16.55 -0.90 -10.67
C ILE A 60 -17.13 -1.50 -11.94
N ALA A 61 -16.30 -2.12 -12.80
CA ALA A 61 -16.77 -2.83 -13.99
C ALA A 61 -17.73 -3.97 -13.65
N ALA A 62 -17.40 -4.79 -12.65
CA ALA A 62 -18.26 -5.90 -12.22
C ALA A 62 -19.61 -5.41 -11.68
N LEU A 63 -19.60 -4.32 -10.90
CA LEU A 63 -20.85 -3.73 -10.38
C LEU A 63 -21.70 -3.10 -11.49
N ALA A 64 -21.06 -2.45 -12.46
CA ALA A 64 -21.72 -1.87 -13.61
C ALA A 64 -22.41 -2.94 -14.48
N ALA A 65 -21.71 -4.05 -14.74
CA ALA A 65 -22.27 -5.19 -15.49
C ALA A 65 -23.49 -5.82 -14.80
N GLU A 66 -23.47 -5.97 -13.47
CA GLU A 66 -24.62 -6.50 -12.70
C GLU A 66 -25.83 -5.59 -12.71
N ARG A 67 -25.60 -4.27 -12.83
CA ARG A 67 -26.67 -3.27 -12.85
C ARG A 67 -27.15 -2.95 -14.28
N ASP A 68 -26.51 -3.51 -15.30
CA ASP A 68 -26.69 -3.12 -16.70
C ASP A 68 -26.59 -1.60 -16.88
N GLN A 69 -25.56 -1.01 -16.27
CA GLN A 69 -25.40 0.44 -16.14
C GLN A 69 -23.99 0.88 -16.56
N ASP A 70 -23.87 2.12 -17.00
CA ASP A 70 -22.56 2.72 -17.27
C ASP A 70 -21.67 2.76 -16.00
N PRO A 71 -20.36 2.49 -16.11
CA PRO A 71 -19.45 2.46 -14.96
C PRO A 71 -19.38 3.79 -14.17
N ILE A 72 -19.46 4.93 -14.83
CA ILE A 72 -19.42 6.24 -14.15
C ILE A 72 -20.73 6.49 -13.40
N ASP A 73 -21.86 6.15 -13.99
CA ASP A 73 -23.15 6.24 -13.31
C ASP A 73 -23.19 5.27 -12.12
N THR A 74 -22.70 4.05 -12.30
CA THR A 74 -22.56 3.08 -11.22
C THR A 74 -21.68 3.60 -10.09
N LEU A 75 -20.53 4.21 -10.40
CA LEU A 75 -19.65 4.83 -9.40
C LEU A 75 -20.34 5.97 -8.65
N CYS A 76 -21.07 6.83 -9.37
CA CYS A 76 -21.81 7.95 -8.76
C CYS A 76 -22.89 7.46 -7.81
N ASP A 77 -23.69 6.47 -8.22
CA ASP A 77 -24.72 5.86 -7.37
C ASP A 77 -24.09 5.17 -6.15
N TYR A 78 -23.02 4.42 -6.38
CA TYR A 78 -22.31 3.73 -5.30
C TYR A 78 -21.74 4.70 -4.25
N LEU A 79 -21.12 5.80 -4.70
CA LEU A 79 -20.62 6.84 -3.82
C LEU A 79 -21.73 7.52 -3.01
N ALA A 80 -22.91 7.70 -3.62
CA ALA A 80 -24.07 8.23 -2.93
C ALA A 80 -24.59 7.26 -1.86
N ASP A 81 -24.73 5.99 -2.19
CA ASP A 81 -25.20 4.93 -1.29
C ASP A 81 -24.24 4.71 -0.11
N ASP A 82 -22.93 4.79 -0.36
CA ASP A 82 -21.88 4.68 0.68
C ASP A 82 -21.55 6.03 1.36
N GLN A 83 -22.39 7.05 1.13
CA GLN A 83 -22.28 8.38 1.73
C GLN A 83 -20.91 9.05 1.52
N GLY A 84 -20.24 8.76 0.40
CA GLY A 84 -18.93 9.28 0.05
C GLY A 84 -17.77 8.75 0.87
N ALA A 85 -17.95 7.67 1.63
CA ALA A 85 -16.93 7.10 2.51
C ALA A 85 -16.06 6.03 1.83
N THR A 86 -16.36 5.70 0.58
CA THR A 86 -15.67 4.66 -0.21
C THR A 86 -14.20 4.98 -0.44
N ARG A 87 -13.36 3.96 -0.26
CA ARG A 87 -11.97 3.97 -0.70
C ARG A 87 -11.77 2.93 -1.79
N VAL A 88 -10.94 3.26 -2.76
CA VAL A 88 -10.64 2.38 -3.89
C VAL A 88 -9.15 2.09 -3.99
N LEU A 89 -8.83 0.96 -4.62
CA LEU A 89 -7.51 0.66 -5.16
C LEU A 89 -7.59 0.86 -6.67
N VAL A 90 -6.57 1.48 -7.25
CA VAL A 90 -6.47 1.66 -8.70
C VAL A 90 -5.20 1.00 -9.20
N THR A 91 -5.34 -0.02 -10.05
CA THR A 91 -4.21 -0.69 -10.69
C THR A 91 -3.82 0.09 -11.95
N SER A 92 -2.81 0.95 -11.84
CA SER A 92 -2.40 1.89 -12.90
C SER A 92 -0.92 1.86 -13.25
N ILE A 93 -0.10 1.06 -12.55
CA ILE A 93 1.34 0.97 -12.76
C ILE A 93 1.66 -0.40 -13.34
N SER A 94 2.46 -0.44 -14.41
CA SER A 94 2.91 -1.71 -15.01
C SER A 94 4.00 -2.37 -14.17
N GLU A 95 4.04 -3.70 -14.17
CA GLU A 95 5.08 -4.46 -13.47
C GLU A 95 6.48 -4.16 -14.04
N ASP A 96 6.59 -3.93 -15.35
CA ASP A 96 7.85 -3.55 -16.00
C ASP A 96 8.40 -2.21 -15.49
N ASP A 97 7.52 -1.23 -15.23
CA ASP A 97 7.94 0.06 -14.69
C ASP A 97 8.36 -0.08 -13.22
N ILE A 98 7.63 -0.89 -12.44
CA ILE A 98 8.03 -1.18 -11.05
C ILE A 98 9.41 -1.85 -11.04
N GLU A 99 9.66 -2.84 -11.88
CA GLU A 99 10.95 -3.53 -11.99
C GLU A 99 12.09 -2.55 -12.33
N ARG A 100 11.90 -1.66 -13.31
CA ARG A 100 12.89 -0.63 -13.66
C ARG A 100 13.18 0.31 -12.49
N ILE A 101 12.14 0.75 -11.77
CA ILE A 101 12.27 1.62 -10.61
C ILE A 101 13.01 0.91 -9.49
N VAL A 102 12.61 -0.33 -9.17
CA VAL A 102 13.23 -1.14 -8.12
C VAL A 102 14.71 -1.41 -8.43
N ALA A 103 15.06 -1.68 -9.68
CA ALA A 103 16.44 -1.89 -10.13
C ALA A 103 17.28 -0.60 -10.09
N SER A 104 16.68 0.58 -10.22
CA SER A 104 17.39 1.86 -10.27
C SER A 104 18.20 2.13 -9.00
N PRO A 105 19.49 2.52 -9.09
CA PRO A 105 20.30 2.86 -7.92
C PRO A 105 19.81 4.11 -7.17
N LEU A 106 18.98 4.93 -7.80
CA LEU A 106 18.43 6.15 -7.23
C LEU A 106 17.16 5.93 -6.41
N ALA A 107 16.50 4.78 -6.58
CA ALA A 107 15.27 4.46 -5.87
C ALA A 107 15.55 3.76 -4.53
N LEU A 108 14.78 4.09 -3.53
CA LEU A 108 14.72 3.41 -2.24
C LEU A 108 13.40 2.63 -2.14
N VAL A 109 13.30 1.72 -1.19
CA VAL A 109 12.09 0.94 -0.97
C VAL A 109 11.25 1.56 0.13
N GLY A 110 10.00 1.89 -0.19
CA GLY A 110 8.99 2.33 0.76
C GLY A 110 7.69 1.56 0.53
N SER A 111 7.00 1.18 1.60
CA SER A 111 5.76 0.41 1.50
C SER A 111 4.55 1.26 1.15
N ASP A 112 4.56 2.55 1.46
CA ASP A 112 3.36 3.39 1.45
C ASP A 112 2.19 2.70 2.18
N GLY A 113 2.52 1.94 3.21
CA GLY A 113 1.60 1.11 3.99
C GLY A 113 1.14 1.80 5.26
N ASN A 114 -0.12 1.55 5.63
CA ASN A 114 -0.64 1.89 6.95
C ASN A 114 -0.27 0.81 7.97
N CYS A 115 -0.32 1.15 9.25
CA CYS A 115 -0.23 0.18 10.34
C CYS A 115 -1.53 -0.61 10.39
N VAL A 116 -1.52 -1.82 9.84
CA VAL A 116 -2.65 -2.75 9.78
C VAL A 116 -2.31 -4.08 10.42
N ALA A 117 -3.35 -4.85 10.77
CA ALA A 117 -3.21 -6.23 11.22
C ALA A 117 -4.38 -7.03 10.64
N PRO A 118 -4.29 -8.36 10.47
CA PRO A 118 -5.37 -9.17 9.95
C PRO A 118 -6.51 -9.41 10.97
N TYR A 119 -6.52 -8.64 12.03
CA TYR A 119 -7.50 -8.74 13.12
C TYR A 119 -7.83 -7.36 13.70
N GLY A 120 -8.90 -7.29 14.48
CA GLY A 120 -9.35 -6.08 15.17
C GLY A 120 -9.90 -5.02 14.24
N THR A 121 -9.89 -3.77 14.68
CA THR A 121 -10.46 -2.63 13.94
C THR A 121 -9.66 -2.26 12.69
N VAL A 122 -8.36 -2.54 12.68
CA VAL A 122 -7.45 -2.25 11.57
C VAL A 122 -7.38 -3.37 10.53
N GLY A 123 -8.08 -4.51 10.76
CA GLY A 123 -8.21 -5.64 9.84
C GLY A 123 -9.45 -5.58 8.93
N LYS A 124 -10.10 -4.42 8.81
CA LYS A 124 -11.31 -4.28 8.01
C LYS A 124 -11.01 -3.87 6.56
N GLY A 125 -11.92 -4.28 5.65
CA GLY A 125 -11.85 -3.95 4.23
C GLY A 125 -10.83 -4.80 3.46
N MET A 126 -10.51 -4.36 2.25
CA MET A 126 -9.57 -5.01 1.34
C MET A 126 -8.39 -4.05 1.08
N PRO A 127 -7.43 -3.94 2.01
CA PRO A 127 -6.29 -3.04 1.87
C PRO A 127 -5.38 -3.50 0.73
N HIS A 128 -4.51 -2.59 0.25
CA HIS A 128 -3.51 -2.96 -0.74
C HIS A 128 -2.53 -4.01 -0.16
N PRO A 129 -2.19 -5.08 -0.89
CA PRO A 129 -1.25 -6.12 -0.43
C PRO A 129 0.09 -5.59 0.08
N ARG A 130 0.53 -4.42 -0.42
CA ARG A 130 1.77 -3.76 0.00
C ARG A 130 1.85 -3.47 1.50
N PHE A 131 0.72 -3.37 2.19
CA PHE A 131 0.71 -3.10 3.63
C PHE A 131 1.34 -4.24 4.44
N TYR A 132 1.26 -5.45 3.92
CA TYR A 132 1.86 -6.64 4.52
C TYR A 132 3.11 -7.12 3.78
N GLY A 133 3.15 -6.96 2.44
CA GLY A 133 4.02 -7.71 1.58
C GLY A 133 5.15 -6.94 0.90
N THR A 134 5.30 -5.62 1.02
CA THR A 134 6.28 -4.86 0.23
C THR A 134 7.70 -5.38 0.38
N PHE A 135 8.24 -5.47 1.60
CA PHE A 135 9.62 -5.86 1.82
C PHE A 135 9.89 -7.33 1.48
N PRO A 136 9.03 -8.30 1.86
CA PRO A 136 9.14 -9.67 1.40
C PRO A 136 9.08 -9.80 -0.12
N ARG A 137 8.22 -9.03 -0.80
CA ARG A 137 8.10 -9.03 -2.26
C ARG A 137 9.38 -8.56 -2.96
N ILE A 138 10.10 -7.58 -2.41
CA ILE A 138 11.41 -7.18 -2.93
C ILE A 138 12.36 -8.37 -2.94
N ILE A 139 12.42 -9.14 -1.86
CA ILE A 139 13.31 -10.31 -1.76
C ILE A 139 12.83 -11.45 -2.65
N HIS A 140 11.56 -11.85 -2.51
CA HIS A 140 11.03 -13.01 -3.20
C HIS A 140 10.87 -12.75 -4.70
N HIS A 141 10.10 -11.73 -5.07
CA HIS A 141 9.73 -11.50 -6.45
C HIS A 141 10.85 -10.83 -7.25
N TYR A 142 11.33 -9.66 -6.81
CA TYR A 142 12.28 -8.89 -7.63
C TYR A 142 13.73 -9.40 -7.55
N VAL A 143 14.18 -9.92 -6.41
CA VAL A 143 15.53 -10.49 -6.32
C VAL A 143 15.55 -11.93 -6.86
N ARG A 144 14.68 -12.80 -6.34
CA ARG A 144 14.80 -14.25 -6.60
C ARG A 144 14.11 -14.71 -7.88
N GLU A 145 12.87 -14.29 -8.13
CA GLU A 145 12.14 -14.74 -9.33
C GLU A 145 12.53 -13.94 -10.57
N ARG A 146 12.62 -12.62 -10.46
CA ARG A 146 12.88 -11.73 -11.61
C ARG A 146 14.37 -11.45 -11.82
N GLY A 147 15.20 -11.58 -10.81
CA GLY A 147 16.62 -11.23 -10.91
C GLY A 147 16.86 -9.74 -11.21
N ALA A 148 15.89 -8.88 -10.91
CA ALA A 148 15.93 -7.46 -11.23
C ALA A 148 17.05 -6.70 -10.51
N LEU A 149 17.45 -7.17 -9.31
CA LEU A 149 18.57 -6.63 -8.57
C LEU A 149 19.17 -7.70 -7.65
N PRO A 150 20.50 -7.61 -7.32
CA PRO A 150 21.12 -8.55 -6.40
C PRO A 150 20.66 -8.32 -4.96
N LEU A 151 20.58 -9.40 -4.16
CA LEU A 151 20.14 -9.36 -2.76
C LEU A 151 20.89 -8.32 -1.90
N PRO A 152 22.23 -8.18 -1.95
CA PRO A 152 22.92 -7.14 -1.17
C PRO A 152 22.46 -5.72 -1.49
N LEU A 153 22.15 -5.43 -2.75
CA LEU A 153 21.62 -4.13 -3.15
C LEU A 153 20.19 -3.92 -2.62
N ALA A 154 19.34 -4.94 -2.70
CA ALA A 154 17.99 -4.89 -2.13
C ALA A 154 18.02 -4.59 -0.62
N ILE A 155 18.84 -5.32 0.13
CA ILE A 155 19.04 -5.08 1.58
C ILE A 155 19.54 -3.65 1.82
N HIS A 156 20.56 -3.21 1.08
CA HIS A 156 21.07 -1.85 1.22
C HIS A 156 20.00 -0.78 1.01
N LYS A 157 19.15 -0.93 -0.01
CA LYS A 157 18.04 0.00 -0.32
C LYS A 157 16.97 0.02 0.77
N MET A 158 16.76 -1.09 1.48
CA MET A 158 15.77 -1.21 2.57
C MET A 158 16.34 -0.81 3.94
N THR A 159 17.65 -0.63 4.06
CA THR A 159 18.34 -0.37 5.34
C THR A 159 19.26 0.86 5.28
N GLY A 160 20.54 0.67 5.04
CA GLY A 160 21.57 1.73 5.10
C GLY A 160 21.35 2.89 4.14
N ALA A 161 20.87 2.66 2.92
CA ALA A 161 20.58 3.72 1.96
C ALA A 161 19.39 4.57 2.43
N THR A 162 18.33 3.94 2.90
CA THR A 162 17.15 4.62 3.45
C THR A 162 17.49 5.39 4.72
N ALA A 163 18.23 4.78 5.65
CA ALA A 163 18.70 5.46 6.87
C ALA A 163 19.52 6.71 6.54
N ARG A 164 20.43 6.63 5.56
CA ARG A 164 21.21 7.79 5.10
C ARG A 164 20.34 8.88 4.49
N ALA A 165 19.37 8.52 3.64
CA ALA A 165 18.45 9.48 3.03
C ALA A 165 17.59 10.22 4.06
N LEU A 166 17.18 9.51 5.12
CA LEU A 166 16.41 10.05 6.24
C LEU A 166 17.29 10.73 7.30
N LYS A 167 18.64 10.68 7.15
CA LYS A 167 19.62 11.21 8.12
C LYS A 167 19.51 10.54 9.50
N LEU A 168 19.22 9.24 9.54
CA LEU A 168 19.28 8.45 10.75
C LEU A 168 20.77 8.15 11.07
N SER A 169 21.25 8.61 12.22
CA SER A 169 22.69 8.58 12.55
C SER A 169 23.16 7.25 13.15
N ASP A 170 22.25 6.49 13.75
CA ASP A 170 22.56 5.31 14.56
C ASP A 170 21.79 4.05 14.16
N ARG A 171 21.27 3.98 12.92
CA ARG A 171 20.44 2.88 12.41
C ARG A 171 20.80 2.48 10.98
N GLY A 172 20.25 1.36 10.51
CA GLY A 172 20.35 0.91 9.13
C GLY A 172 21.62 0.15 8.78
N LEU A 173 22.52 -0.05 9.73
CA LEU A 173 23.75 -0.85 9.60
C LEU A 173 23.97 -1.69 10.85
N LEU A 174 24.54 -2.87 10.68
CA LEU A 174 25.10 -3.67 11.78
C LEU A 174 26.49 -3.12 12.09
N LYS A 175 26.58 -2.27 13.11
CA LYS A 175 27.81 -1.58 13.49
C LYS A 175 27.82 -1.31 15.00
N ASP A 176 29.00 -1.38 15.61
CA ASP A 176 29.19 -1.05 17.03
C ASP A 176 28.69 0.36 17.34
N GLY A 177 27.94 0.49 18.42
CA GLY A 177 27.32 1.72 18.85
C GLY A 177 26.00 2.09 18.16
N TYR A 178 25.57 1.31 17.17
CA TYR A 178 24.27 1.49 16.52
C TYR A 178 23.16 0.79 17.31
N ARG A 179 21.92 1.27 17.12
CA ARG A 179 20.73 0.62 17.67
C ARG A 179 20.57 -0.77 17.07
N ALA A 180 20.26 -1.72 17.91
CA ALA A 180 20.01 -3.09 17.47
C ALA A 180 18.58 -3.19 16.90
N ASP A 181 18.42 -2.72 15.65
CA ASP A 181 17.26 -2.98 14.80
C ASP A 181 17.69 -4.03 13.77
N VAL A 182 17.34 -5.29 14.03
CA VAL A 182 17.85 -6.43 13.27
C VAL A 182 16.70 -7.30 12.79
N ALA A 183 16.69 -7.61 11.49
CA ALA A 183 15.81 -8.62 10.92
C ALA A 183 16.65 -9.84 10.49
N ILE A 184 16.30 -11.01 10.98
CA ILE A 184 16.90 -12.30 10.62
C ILE A 184 15.85 -13.10 9.87
N PHE A 185 16.14 -13.52 8.66
CA PHE A 185 15.23 -14.29 7.83
C PHE A 185 15.98 -15.20 6.86
N ASP A 186 15.31 -16.24 6.41
CA ASP A 186 15.79 -17.09 5.33
C ASP A 186 15.30 -16.51 4.00
N PRO A 187 16.18 -16.04 3.09
CA PRO A 187 15.76 -15.48 1.81
C PRO A 187 14.95 -16.46 0.93
N GLU A 188 15.14 -17.77 1.14
CA GLU A 188 14.44 -18.81 0.38
C GLU A 188 12.98 -18.98 0.82
N ASP A 189 12.67 -18.66 2.08
CA ASP A 189 11.35 -18.83 2.68
C ASP A 189 10.58 -17.50 2.89
N PHE A 190 11.29 -16.37 2.94
CA PHE A 190 10.69 -15.06 3.21
C PHE A 190 9.94 -14.51 1.99
N ARG A 191 8.60 -14.65 1.99
CA ARG A 191 7.72 -14.31 0.85
C ARG A 191 6.54 -13.46 1.27
N ASP A 192 6.09 -12.60 0.33
CA ASP A 192 4.78 -11.99 0.41
C ASP A 192 3.68 -13.04 0.16
N ARG A 193 2.60 -12.96 0.93
CA ARG A 193 1.42 -13.83 0.80
C ARG A 193 0.16 -13.05 0.50
N ALA A 194 0.15 -11.77 0.82
CA ALA A 194 -0.97 -10.88 0.60
C ALA A 194 -1.24 -10.70 -0.90
N THR A 195 -2.51 -10.86 -1.29
CA THR A 195 -2.99 -10.64 -2.66
C THR A 195 -4.14 -9.62 -2.66
N TYR A 196 -4.54 -9.14 -3.83
CA TYR A 196 -5.71 -8.26 -3.94
C TYR A 196 -7.03 -8.96 -3.57
N ALA A 197 -7.09 -10.29 -3.68
CA ALA A 197 -8.25 -11.09 -3.28
C ALA A 197 -8.22 -11.48 -1.80
N ASP A 198 -7.01 -11.63 -1.22
CA ASP A 198 -6.79 -11.97 0.20
C ASP A 198 -5.61 -11.16 0.75
N PRO A 199 -5.83 -9.88 1.09
CA PRO A 199 -4.76 -8.98 1.47
C PRO A 199 -4.30 -9.13 2.93
N HIS A 200 -5.09 -9.74 3.80
CA HIS A 200 -4.82 -9.83 5.25
C HIS A 200 -3.90 -11.01 5.60
N GLN A 201 -2.78 -11.14 4.87
CA GLN A 201 -1.83 -12.23 5.06
C GLN A 201 -0.47 -11.69 5.53
N PHE A 202 -0.01 -12.16 6.70
CA PHE A 202 1.39 -11.95 7.07
C PHE A 202 2.33 -12.68 6.10
N PRO A 203 3.55 -12.14 5.88
CA PRO A 203 4.57 -12.83 5.10
C PRO A 203 4.82 -14.25 5.60
N SER A 204 5.23 -15.16 4.72
CA SER A 204 5.83 -16.43 5.15
C SER A 204 7.26 -16.21 5.64
N GLY A 205 7.79 -17.18 6.32
CA GLY A 205 9.16 -17.12 6.88
C GLY A 205 9.16 -17.67 8.30
N ALA A 206 9.06 -18.99 8.44
CA ALA A 206 8.92 -19.68 9.74
C ALA A 206 10.06 -19.35 10.75
N ARG A 207 11.23 -18.91 10.24
CA ARG A 207 12.40 -18.53 11.06
C ARG A 207 12.61 -17.03 11.15
N THR A 208 11.64 -16.22 10.75
CA THR A 208 11.78 -14.76 10.82
C THR A 208 11.84 -14.31 12.28
N THR A 209 12.91 -13.60 12.60
CA THR A 209 13.13 -12.99 13.92
C THR A 209 13.39 -11.50 13.72
N VAL A 210 12.76 -10.66 14.53
CA VAL A 210 12.91 -9.21 14.47
C VAL A 210 13.24 -8.66 15.86
N ILE A 211 14.31 -7.88 15.93
CA ILE A 211 14.73 -7.12 17.10
C ILE A 211 14.58 -5.64 16.80
N VAL A 212 13.99 -4.89 17.70
CA VAL A 212 13.83 -3.44 17.61
C VAL A 212 14.35 -2.78 18.87
N ASN A 213 15.26 -1.83 18.74
CA ASN A 213 15.94 -1.18 19.86
C ASN A 213 16.55 -2.17 20.90
N GLY A 214 17.01 -3.35 20.42
CA GLY A 214 17.61 -4.38 21.27
C GLY A 214 16.63 -5.36 21.93
N GLU A 215 15.32 -5.22 21.70
CA GLU A 215 14.28 -6.08 22.25
C GLU A 215 13.66 -6.97 21.18
N LEU A 216 13.41 -8.24 21.51
CA LEU A 216 12.84 -9.23 20.60
C LEU A 216 11.35 -8.96 20.38
N VAL A 217 10.97 -8.59 19.15
CA VAL A 217 9.59 -8.24 18.77
C VAL A 217 8.89 -9.36 18.01
N VAL A 218 9.63 -10.07 17.16
CA VAL A 218 9.13 -11.25 16.45
C VAL A 218 10.11 -12.41 16.65
N GLU A 219 9.59 -13.54 17.04
CA GLU A 219 10.32 -14.79 17.16
C GLU A 219 9.61 -15.89 16.39
N ASN A 220 10.33 -16.54 15.47
CA ASN A 220 9.77 -17.61 14.62
C ASN A 220 8.44 -17.17 13.97
N ALA A 221 8.44 -15.99 13.34
CA ALA A 221 7.29 -15.35 12.68
C ALA A 221 6.10 -15.03 13.61
N THR A 222 6.27 -15.13 14.93
CA THR A 222 5.23 -14.81 15.91
C THR A 222 5.60 -13.54 16.67
N HIS A 223 4.67 -12.59 16.78
CA HIS A 223 4.87 -11.36 17.56
C HIS A 223 4.89 -11.66 19.06
N THR A 224 5.91 -11.18 19.76
CA THR A 224 6.13 -11.45 21.20
C THR A 224 5.22 -10.65 22.14
N GLY A 225 4.61 -9.59 21.63
CA GLY A 225 3.88 -8.60 22.42
C GLY A 225 4.72 -7.40 22.85
N ALA A 226 6.05 -7.44 22.64
CA ALA A 226 6.93 -6.32 22.95
C ALA A 226 6.71 -5.13 22.03
N LEU A 227 6.76 -3.91 22.56
CA LEU A 227 6.52 -2.66 21.84
C LEU A 227 7.65 -1.63 22.10
N PRO A 228 8.92 -1.95 21.76
CA PRO A 228 10.08 -1.10 22.06
C PRO A 228 10.26 0.04 21.04
N GLY A 229 9.37 0.18 20.07
CA GLY A 229 9.41 1.23 19.05
C GLY A 229 9.38 2.64 19.65
N LYS A 230 10.13 3.55 19.02
CA LYS A 230 10.19 4.97 19.43
C LYS A 230 9.89 5.88 18.26
N VAL A 231 9.23 7.00 18.54
CA VAL A 231 9.03 8.05 17.55
C VAL A 231 10.36 8.79 17.35
N LEU A 232 10.92 8.68 16.15
CA LEU A 232 12.14 9.39 15.79
C LEU A 232 11.78 10.83 15.38
N ARG A 233 12.47 11.81 15.94
CA ARG A 233 12.25 13.23 15.65
C ARG A 233 13.55 13.86 15.17
N ARG A 234 13.44 14.82 14.25
CA ARG A 234 14.57 15.68 13.88
C ARG A 234 14.79 16.71 14.96
N ASP A 235 16.03 16.89 15.34
CA ASP A 235 16.45 18.01 16.18
C ASP A 235 16.65 19.29 15.34
N VAL A 236 17.04 20.37 15.99
CA VAL A 236 17.29 21.68 15.35
C VAL A 236 18.47 21.65 14.37
N SER A 237 19.36 20.67 14.45
CA SER A 237 20.47 20.47 13.51
C SER A 237 20.06 19.67 12.27
N GLY A 238 18.84 19.11 12.28
CA GLY A 238 18.32 18.22 11.23
C GLY A 238 18.79 16.77 11.39
N ALA A 239 19.49 16.41 12.48
CA ALA A 239 19.77 15.04 12.83
C ALA A 239 18.52 14.34 13.38
N VAL A 240 18.43 13.02 13.16
CA VAL A 240 17.33 12.21 13.66
C VAL A 240 17.88 11.22 14.67
N GLY A 241 17.34 11.25 15.87
CA GLY A 241 17.69 10.35 16.96
C GLY A 241 16.49 9.76 17.67
#